data_b423e60c5c58542115c6da654ad9e334
#
_entry.id   b423e60c5c58542115c6da654ad9e334
#
_cell.length_a   1.000
_cell.length_b   1.000
_cell.length_c   1.000
_cell.angle_alpha   90.00
_cell.angle_beta   90.00
_cell.angle_gamma   90.00
#
_symmetry.space_group_name_H-M   'P 1'
#
loop_
_entity.id
_entity.type
_entity.pdbx_description
1 polymer ?
#
loop_
_entity_poly.entity_id
_entity_poly.type
_entity_poly.pdbx_seq_one_letter_code
_entity_poly.pdbx_strand_id
1 'polypeptide(L)'
;MADRQLTDAEIDRMQTPLWELAKAAIDAGDTDAAKALLDRAVTQWAGLKDYSINWITSLLTFISDELGEEAVERALRKTGDEFVRPRRDTGTRWADLPASARAKVIARSMLGNMGAVDVSEDDEKITLSFRCGSGGKLIEDGRYEGEHAYATLREPSGRTFSRDELWVYCAHCSVNNEIQPVEWGEAPTSIEYPPMRAGEPCVHHVYKDVAAIPADAYERIGKQPLGT
;
A
#
# COMPACT_ATOMS: atom_id res chain seq x y z
N MET A 1 14.30 -48.19 -11.76
CA MET A 1 13.83 -46.88 -12.32
C MET A 1 12.82 -46.34 -11.33
N ALA A 2 13.02 -45.13 -10.83
CA ALA A 2 12.01 -44.52 -9.94
C ALA A 2 10.71 -44.33 -10.73
N ASP A 3 9.58 -44.74 -10.13
CA ASP A 3 8.26 -44.59 -10.75
C ASP A 3 7.99 -43.10 -10.98
N ARG A 4 7.68 -42.72 -12.20
CA ARG A 4 7.34 -41.34 -12.57
C ARG A 4 6.04 -40.93 -11.86
N GLN A 5 6.11 -39.89 -11.01
CA GLN A 5 4.99 -39.44 -10.18
C GLN A 5 4.06 -38.44 -10.89
N LEU A 6 4.50 -37.82 -11.99
CA LEU A 6 3.74 -36.82 -12.73
C LEU A 6 3.49 -37.28 -14.16
N THR A 7 2.28 -37.09 -14.63
CA THR A 7 1.91 -37.24 -16.05
C THR A 7 2.42 -36.03 -16.86
N ASP A 8 2.52 -36.16 -18.18
CA ASP A 8 2.89 -35.07 -19.07
C ASP A 8 1.92 -33.88 -18.96
N ALA A 9 0.62 -34.19 -18.86
CA ALA A 9 -0.43 -33.15 -18.69
C ALA A 9 -0.33 -32.40 -17.36
N GLU A 10 0.10 -33.06 -16.28
CA GLU A 10 0.35 -32.37 -14.99
C GLU A 10 1.58 -31.48 -15.06
N ILE A 11 2.64 -31.95 -15.72
CA ILE A 11 3.86 -31.16 -15.95
C ILE A 11 3.53 -29.91 -16.77
N ASP A 12 2.83 -30.04 -17.89
CA ASP A 12 2.43 -28.93 -18.75
C ASP A 12 1.58 -27.92 -17.99
N ARG A 13 0.61 -28.40 -17.21
CA ARG A 13 -0.24 -27.53 -16.36
C ARG A 13 0.57 -26.80 -15.27
N MET A 14 1.58 -27.44 -14.69
CA MET A 14 2.45 -26.82 -13.70
C MET A 14 3.39 -25.75 -14.30
N GLN A 15 3.73 -25.88 -15.57
CA GLN A 15 4.59 -24.95 -16.30
C GLN A 15 3.84 -23.76 -16.90
N THR A 16 2.50 -23.86 -17.02
CA THR A 16 1.68 -22.84 -17.68
C THR A 16 1.04 -21.88 -16.65
N PRO A 17 1.30 -20.55 -16.72
CA PRO A 17 0.65 -19.59 -15.85
C PRO A 17 -0.88 -19.60 -15.98
N LEU A 18 -1.61 -19.34 -14.86
CA LEU A 18 -3.07 -19.38 -14.86
C LEU A 18 -3.71 -18.43 -15.87
N TRP A 19 -3.12 -17.26 -16.10
CA TRP A 19 -3.64 -16.30 -17.09
C TRP A 19 -3.49 -16.79 -18.54
N GLU A 20 -2.48 -17.60 -18.86
CA GLU A 20 -2.35 -18.20 -20.20
C GLU A 20 -3.38 -19.34 -20.37
N LEU A 21 -3.61 -20.12 -19.33
CA LEU A 21 -4.69 -21.11 -19.33
C LEU A 21 -6.07 -20.45 -19.48
N ALA A 22 -6.30 -19.31 -18.80
CA ALA A 22 -7.55 -18.56 -18.93
C ALA A 22 -7.75 -17.99 -20.34
N LYS A 23 -6.70 -17.46 -20.99
CA LYS A 23 -6.76 -17.02 -22.40
C LYS A 23 -7.10 -18.19 -23.33
N ALA A 24 -6.44 -19.34 -23.16
CA ALA A 24 -6.73 -20.54 -23.97
C ALA A 24 -8.18 -21.00 -23.79
N ALA A 25 -8.74 -20.94 -22.58
CA ALA A 25 -10.13 -21.27 -22.32
C ALA A 25 -11.10 -20.27 -23.02
N ILE A 26 -10.76 -18.98 -23.02
CA ILE A 26 -11.52 -17.94 -23.74
C ILE A 26 -11.50 -18.22 -25.25
N ASP A 27 -10.33 -18.52 -25.81
CA ASP A 27 -10.18 -18.81 -27.25
C ASP A 27 -10.95 -20.08 -27.66
N ALA A 28 -11.08 -21.06 -26.74
CA ALA A 28 -11.89 -22.26 -26.92
C ALA A 28 -13.40 -22.04 -26.69
N GLY A 29 -13.82 -20.84 -26.25
CA GLY A 29 -15.22 -20.54 -25.92
C GLY A 29 -15.67 -21.11 -24.58
N ASP A 30 -14.78 -21.65 -23.76
CA ASP A 30 -15.08 -22.21 -22.43
C ASP A 30 -15.06 -21.12 -21.35
N THR A 31 -16.16 -20.39 -21.26
CA THR A 31 -16.32 -19.24 -20.35
C THR A 31 -16.24 -19.68 -18.87
N ASP A 32 -16.76 -20.87 -18.52
CA ASP A 32 -16.79 -21.32 -17.13
C ASP A 32 -15.39 -21.75 -16.67
N ALA A 33 -14.63 -22.45 -17.50
CA ALA A 33 -13.23 -22.73 -17.22
C ALA A 33 -12.40 -21.43 -17.10
N ALA A 34 -12.63 -20.45 -17.98
CA ALA A 34 -11.93 -19.16 -17.93
C ALA A 34 -12.20 -18.43 -16.60
N LYS A 35 -13.45 -18.35 -16.14
CA LYS A 35 -13.81 -17.75 -14.84
C LYS A 35 -13.15 -18.47 -13.68
N ALA A 36 -13.22 -19.78 -13.63
CA ALA A 36 -12.59 -20.59 -12.58
C ALA A 36 -11.07 -20.38 -12.52
N LEU A 37 -10.41 -20.24 -13.67
CA LEU A 37 -8.97 -19.93 -13.74
C LEU A 37 -8.64 -18.52 -13.26
N LEU A 38 -9.48 -17.53 -13.57
CA LEU A 38 -9.34 -16.16 -13.04
C LEU A 38 -9.52 -16.12 -11.53
N ASP A 39 -10.51 -16.80 -10.95
CA ASP A 39 -10.71 -16.89 -9.50
C ASP A 39 -9.50 -17.51 -8.79
N ARG A 40 -8.91 -18.55 -9.41
CA ARG A 40 -7.67 -19.14 -8.92
C ARG A 40 -6.48 -18.16 -9.00
N ALA A 41 -6.37 -17.38 -10.08
CA ALA A 41 -5.33 -16.38 -10.24
C ALA A 41 -5.47 -15.27 -9.18
N VAL A 42 -6.69 -14.83 -8.88
CA VAL A 42 -6.98 -13.88 -7.78
C VAL A 42 -6.55 -14.46 -6.43
N THR A 43 -6.84 -15.74 -6.17
CA THR A 43 -6.42 -16.43 -4.95
C THR A 43 -4.89 -16.49 -4.82
N GLN A 44 -4.19 -16.82 -5.91
CA GLN A 44 -2.71 -16.80 -5.92
C GLN A 44 -2.14 -15.40 -5.68
N TRP A 45 -2.74 -14.38 -6.31
CA TRP A 45 -2.35 -12.98 -6.10
C TRP A 45 -2.53 -12.57 -4.64
N ALA A 46 -3.68 -12.89 -4.03
CA ALA A 46 -3.94 -12.60 -2.62
C ALA A 46 -2.88 -13.25 -1.70
N GLY A 47 -2.55 -14.52 -1.94
CA GLY A 47 -1.52 -15.24 -1.19
C GLY A 47 -0.13 -14.62 -1.34
N LEU A 48 0.28 -14.25 -2.55
CA LEU A 48 1.57 -13.58 -2.79
C LEU A 48 1.62 -12.20 -2.12
N LYS A 49 0.54 -11.44 -2.20
CA LYS A 49 0.40 -10.15 -1.52
C LYS A 49 0.53 -10.31 -0.01
N ASP A 50 -0.21 -11.25 0.60
CA ASP A 50 -0.16 -11.50 2.04
C ASP A 50 1.23 -11.92 2.49
N TYR A 51 1.89 -12.81 1.74
CA TYR A 51 3.28 -13.19 1.99
C TYR A 51 4.22 -11.97 1.98
N SER A 52 4.12 -11.14 0.93
CA SER A 52 4.99 -9.96 0.77
C SER A 52 4.79 -8.94 1.89
N ILE A 53 3.54 -8.68 2.29
CA ILE A 53 3.22 -7.74 3.36
C ILE A 53 3.74 -8.24 4.71
N ASN A 54 3.53 -9.51 5.02
CA ASN A 54 4.04 -10.11 6.25
C ASN A 54 5.58 -10.10 6.26
N TRP A 55 6.24 -10.42 5.15
CA TRP A 55 7.70 -10.38 5.04
C TRP A 55 8.24 -8.97 5.29
N ILE A 56 7.70 -7.97 4.60
CA ILE A 56 8.11 -6.56 4.80
C ILE A 56 7.88 -6.13 6.25
N THR A 57 6.71 -6.45 6.83
CA THR A 57 6.38 -6.05 8.20
C THR A 57 7.28 -6.72 9.22
N SER A 58 7.62 -8.01 9.02
CA SER A 58 8.58 -8.72 9.86
C SER A 58 9.97 -8.09 9.83
N LEU A 59 10.45 -7.67 8.65
CA LEU A 59 11.73 -6.96 8.52
C LEU A 59 11.69 -5.59 9.19
N LEU A 60 10.60 -4.83 9.04
CA LEU A 60 10.44 -3.54 9.73
C LEU A 60 10.35 -3.71 11.24
N THR A 61 9.70 -4.79 11.72
CA THR A 61 9.67 -5.15 13.14
C THR A 61 11.08 -5.44 13.66
N PHE A 62 11.84 -6.28 12.98
CA PHE A 62 13.23 -6.57 13.32
C PHE A 62 14.10 -5.30 13.38
N ILE A 63 13.94 -4.41 12.37
CA ILE A 63 14.68 -3.14 12.37
C ILE A 63 14.26 -2.26 13.56
N SER A 64 12.98 -2.21 13.90
CA SER A 64 12.48 -1.47 15.06
C SER A 64 13.06 -1.98 16.36
N ASP A 65 13.04 -3.31 16.56
CA ASP A 65 13.45 -3.96 17.80
C ASP A 65 14.95 -3.90 18.01
N GLU A 66 15.76 -4.11 16.96
CA GLU A 66 17.22 -4.19 17.07
C GLU A 66 17.93 -2.85 16.88
N LEU A 67 17.36 -1.92 16.10
CA LEU A 67 18.02 -0.69 15.67
C LEU A 67 17.25 0.59 16.01
N GLY A 68 16.05 0.44 16.57
CA GLY A 68 15.16 1.53 16.96
C GLY A 68 14.32 2.11 15.83
N GLU A 69 13.34 2.92 16.21
CA GLU A 69 12.32 3.47 15.29
C GLU A 69 12.89 4.42 14.24
N GLU A 70 13.98 5.16 14.56
CA GLU A 70 14.65 5.98 13.54
C GLU A 70 15.26 5.16 12.41
N ALA A 71 15.69 3.91 12.69
CA ALA A 71 16.21 3.02 11.66
C ALA A 71 15.09 2.54 10.72
N VAL A 72 13.88 2.36 11.24
CA VAL A 72 12.68 2.09 10.40
C VAL A 72 12.47 3.24 9.41
N GLU A 73 12.51 4.49 9.88
CA GLU A 73 12.37 5.66 9.00
C GLU A 73 13.48 5.69 7.94
N ARG A 74 14.73 5.47 8.31
CA ARG A 74 15.85 5.43 7.35
C ARG A 74 15.67 4.32 6.30
N ALA A 75 15.19 3.14 6.69
CA ALA A 75 14.91 2.05 5.76
C ALA A 75 13.79 2.40 4.78
N LEU A 76 12.71 3.02 5.26
CA LEU A 76 11.61 3.48 4.42
C LEU A 76 12.04 4.59 3.47
N ARG A 77 12.85 5.56 3.95
CA ARG A 77 13.41 6.63 3.11
C ARG A 77 14.26 6.08 1.97
N LYS A 78 15.11 5.08 2.26
CA LYS A 78 15.88 4.41 1.22
C LYS A 78 14.98 3.78 0.16
N THR A 79 13.93 3.09 0.58
CA THR A 79 12.93 2.52 -0.35
C THR A 79 12.23 3.62 -1.16
N GLY A 80 11.89 4.74 -0.54
CA GLY A 80 11.29 5.89 -1.20
C GLY A 80 12.18 6.47 -2.30
N ASP A 81 13.44 6.74 -1.99
CA ASP A 81 14.39 7.32 -2.92
C ASP A 81 14.72 6.39 -4.09
N GLU A 82 14.90 5.10 -3.83
CA GLU A 82 15.32 4.13 -4.85
C GLU A 82 14.15 3.58 -5.70
N PHE A 83 12.95 3.56 -5.14
CA PHE A 83 11.83 2.85 -5.74
C PHE A 83 10.59 3.71 -6.00
N VAL A 84 10.22 4.60 -5.07
CA VAL A 84 9.02 5.45 -5.21
C VAL A 84 9.31 6.66 -6.08
N ARG A 85 10.37 7.41 -5.77
CA ARG A 85 10.74 8.63 -6.48
C ARG A 85 10.93 8.43 -7.98
N PRO A 86 11.68 7.43 -8.49
CA PRO A 86 11.85 7.22 -9.92
C PRO A 86 10.55 6.93 -10.67
N ARG A 87 9.55 6.34 -10.01
CA ARG A 87 8.23 6.09 -10.60
C ARG A 87 7.34 7.32 -10.66
N ARG A 88 7.63 8.32 -9.84
CA ARG A 88 6.95 9.62 -9.85
C ARG A 88 7.56 10.60 -10.83
N ASP A 89 8.82 10.41 -11.20
CA ASP A 89 9.51 11.26 -12.18
C ASP A 89 9.03 10.94 -13.61
N THR A 90 7.80 11.38 -13.89
CA THR A 90 7.13 11.20 -15.19
C THR A 90 7.21 12.45 -16.07
N GLY A 91 7.99 13.47 -15.64
CA GLY A 91 8.04 14.78 -16.28
C GLY A 91 6.84 15.69 -15.97
N THR A 92 5.87 15.22 -15.18
CA THR A 92 4.73 16.01 -14.69
C THR A 92 4.71 15.95 -13.18
N ARG A 93 4.70 17.11 -12.51
CA ARG A 93 4.62 17.17 -11.05
C ARG A 93 3.29 16.61 -10.58
N TRP A 94 3.31 15.92 -9.44
CA TRP A 94 2.10 15.33 -8.85
C TRP A 94 1.02 16.40 -8.59
N ALA A 95 1.44 17.57 -8.10
CA ALA A 95 0.55 18.69 -7.81
C ALA A 95 -0.15 19.27 -9.07
N ASP A 96 0.47 19.14 -10.25
CA ASP A 96 -0.06 19.66 -11.51
C ASP A 96 -1.12 18.73 -12.13
N LEU A 97 -1.21 17.50 -11.64
CA LEU A 97 -2.25 16.58 -12.06
C LEU A 97 -3.61 16.97 -11.46
N PRO A 98 -4.71 16.89 -12.22
CA PRO A 98 -6.04 17.05 -11.65
C PRO A 98 -6.28 16.13 -10.45
N ALA A 99 -6.97 16.60 -9.40
CA ALA A 99 -7.26 15.80 -8.21
C ALA A 99 -7.93 14.46 -8.55
N SER A 100 -8.82 14.44 -9.55
CA SER A 100 -9.47 13.23 -10.04
C SER A 100 -8.48 12.21 -10.64
N ALA A 101 -7.42 12.67 -11.30
CA ALA A 101 -6.36 11.79 -11.81
C ALA A 101 -5.54 11.21 -10.65
N ARG A 102 -5.15 12.05 -9.68
CA ARG A 102 -4.44 11.64 -8.47
C ARG A 102 -5.25 10.62 -7.66
N ALA A 103 -6.53 10.89 -7.42
CA ALA A 103 -7.43 9.99 -6.72
C ALA A 103 -7.58 8.62 -7.43
N LYS A 104 -7.68 8.60 -8.77
CA LYS A 104 -7.74 7.35 -9.56
C LYS A 104 -6.47 6.51 -9.43
N VAL A 105 -5.29 7.13 -9.37
CA VAL A 105 -4.02 6.41 -9.15
C VAL A 105 -4.01 5.76 -7.77
N ILE A 106 -4.42 6.50 -6.74
CA ILE A 106 -4.49 6.00 -5.36
C ILE A 106 -5.51 4.85 -5.27
N ALA A 107 -6.73 5.05 -5.76
CA ALA A 107 -7.77 4.02 -5.76
C ALA A 107 -7.30 2.73 -6.45
N ARG A 108 -6.63 2.84 -7.61
CA ARG A 108 -6.06 1.68 -8.31
C ARG A 108 -5.03 0.94 -7.45
N SER A 109 -4.16 1.67 -6.76
CA SER A 109 -3.18 1.07 -5.84
C SER A 109 -3.87 0.31 -4.72
N MET A 110 -4.93 0.88 -4.13
CA MET A 110 -5.68 0.23 -3.04
C MET A 110 -6.41 -1.03 -3.53
N LEU A 111 -7.08 -0.97 -4.69
CA LEU A 111 -7.72 -2.14 -5.30
C LEU A 111 -6.69 -3.22 -5.67
N GLY A 112 -5.50 -2.84 -6.14
CA GLY A 112 -4.39 -3.77 -6.39
C GLY A 112 -3.90 -4.48 -5.12
N ASN A 113 -4.06 -3.86 -3.96
CA ASN A 113 -3.79 -4.47 -2.65
C ASN A 113 -4.99 -5.25 -2.07
N MET A 114 -5.96 -5.61 -2.89
CA MET A 114 -7.19 -6.31 -2.46
C MET A 114 -8.03 -5.52 -1.44
N GLY A 115 -7.90 -4.19 -1.43
CA GLY A 115 -8.74 -3.31 -0.63
C GLY A 115 -10.11 -3.06 -1.29
N ALA A 116 -11.10 -2.70 -0.47
CA ALA A 116 -12.35 -2.11 -0.95
C ALA A 116 -12.28 -0.60 -0.76
N VAL A 117 -12.73 0.17 -1.74
CA VAL A 117 -12.61 1.63 -1.76
C VAL A 117 -13.98 2.26 -1.93
N ASP A 118 -14.36 3.12 -0.98
CA ASP A 118 -15.47 4.04 -1.09
C ASP A 118 -14.93 5.43 -1.45
N VAL A 119 -15.61 6.12 -2.35
CA VAL A 119 -15.19 7.44 -2.84
C VAL A 119 -16.31 8.45 -2.63
N SER A 120 -15.97 9.58 -2.02
CA SER A 120 -16.83 10.75 -1.94
C SER A 120 -16.06 12.00 -2.39
N GLU A 121 -16.79 13.00 -2.81
CA GLU A 121 -16.25 14.26 -3.29
C GLU A 121 -17.06 15.43 -2.74
N ASP A 122 -16.38 16.45 -2.25
CA ASP A 122 -16.94 17.74 -1.87
C ASP A 122 -16.28 18.89 -2.69
N ASP A 123 -16.53 20.13 -2.32
CA ASP A 123 -15.99 21.29 -3.03
C ASP A 123 -14.47 21.40 -2.93
N GLU A 124 -13.86 20.89 -1.85
CA GLU A 124 -12.44 21.04 -1.54
C GLU A 124 -11.60 19.83 -1.94
N LYS A 125 -12.12 18.62 -1.78
CA LYS A 125 -11.34 17.40 -1.89
C LYS A 125 -12.13 16.19 -2.35
N ILE A 126 -11.40 15.17 -2.79
CA ILE A 126 -11.88 13.81 -3.00
C ILE A 126 -11.40 12.97 -1.80
N THR A 127 -12.32 12.32 -1.14
CA THR A 127 -12.04 11.42 -0.01
C THR A 127 -12.13 9.99 -0.47
N LEU A 128 -11.06 9.23 -0.24
CA LEU A 128 -11.00 7.80 -0.45
C LEU A 128 -11.00 7.14 0.93
N SER A 129 -12.06 6.41 1.25
CA SER A 129 -12.17 5.61 2.46
C SER A 129 -12.09 4.15 2.08
N PHE A 130 -11.16 3.39 2.64
CA PHE A 130 -10.97 2.03 2.19
C PHE A 130 -10.58 1.08 3.31
N ARG A 131 -11.04 -0.17 3.15
CA ARG A 131 -10.52 -1.29 3.89
C ARG A 131 -9.16 -1.64 3.30
N CYS A 132 -8.10 -1.28 4.02
CA CYS A 132 -6.73 -1.49 3.53
C CYS A 132 -6.41 -2.99 3.47
N GLY A 133 -6.19 -3.51 2.28
CA GLY A 133 -5.83 -4.91 2.06
C GLY A 133 -4.40 -5.28 2.46
N SER A 134 -3.61 -4.31 2.95
CA SER A 134 -2.26 -4.50 3.50
C SER A 134 -2.20 -4.20 5.00
N GLY A 135 -1.80 -3.01 5.42
CA GLY A 135 -1.66 -2.66 6.84
C GLY A 135 -2.94 -2.86 7.64
N GLY A 136 -4.10 -2.46 7.11
CA GLY A 136 -5.39 -2.68 7.75
C GLY A 136 -5.73 -4.16 7.94
N LYS A 137 -5.40 -4.99 6.93
CA LYS A 137 -5.56 -6.44 7.05
C LYS A 137 -4.69 -7.04 8.15
N LEU A 138 -3.45 -6.58 8.32
CA LEU A 138 -2.59 -7.04 9.40
C LEU A 138 -3.19 -6.73 10.79
N ILE A 139 -3.84 -5.56 10.93
CA ILE A 139 -4.53 -5.17 12.16
C ILE A 139 -5.74 -6.09 12.40
N GLU A 140 -6.57 -6.31 11.38
CA GLU A 140 -7.74 -7.19 11.44
C GLU A 140 -7.37 -8.64 11.75
N ASP A 141 -6.25 -9.12 11.22
CA ASP A 141 -5.72 -10.47 11.44
C ASP A 141 -5.04 -10.61 12.82
N GLY A 142 -5.06 -9.57 13.69
CA GLY A 142 -4.44 -9.58 15.01
C GLY A 142 -2.90 -9.71 15.01
N ARG A 143 -2.24 -9.31 13.90
CA ARG A 143 -0.79 -9.48 13.75
C ARG A 143 0.07 -8.58 14.64
N TYR A 144 -0.54 -7.65 15.33
CA TYR A 144 0.09 -6.75 16.31
C TYR A 144 -0.16 -7.16 17.76
N GLU A 145 -0.64 -8.40 17.98
CA GLU A 145 -0.96 -8.94 19.29
C GLU A 145 -0.24 -10.28 19.52
N GLY A 146 0.01 -10.62 20.80
CA GLY A 146 0.59 -11.92 21.21
C GLY A 146 2.10 -11.99 21.12
N GLU A 147 2.63 -13.22 21.24
CA GLU A 147 4.07 -13.50 21.36
C GLU A 147 4.89 -13.14 20.12
N HIS A 148 4.28 -13.22 18.94
CA HIS A 148 4.91 -12.93 17.66
C HIS A 148 4.33 -11.66 17.01
N ALA A 149 3.94 -10.69 17.86
CA ALA A 149 3.38 -9.41 17.40
C ALA A 149 4.39 -8.62 16.56
N TYR A 150 3.91 -7.97 15.53
CA TYR A 150 4.68 -6.96 14.83
C TYR A 150 4.84 -5.70 15.69
N ALA A 151 5.91 -4.95 15.45
CA ALA A 151 6.21 -3.73 16.19
C ALA A 151 5.12 -2.66 16.02
N THR A 152 4.89 -1.94 17.09
CA THR A 152 4.16 -0.68 17.12
C THR A 152 5.15 0.43 17.46
N LEU A 153 5.27 1.43 16.60
CA LEU A 153 6.10 2.61 16.84
C LEU A 153 5.45 3.47 17.91
N ARG A 154 6.22 3.97 18.88
CA ARG A 154 5.74 4.67 20.06
C ARG A 154 6.38 6.05 20.28
N GLU A 155 7.31 6.43 19.43
CA GLU A 155 7.93 7.76 19.49
C GLU A 155 7.16 8.75 18.62
N PRO A 156 6.43 9.72 19.21
CA PRO A 156 5.73 10.76 18.44
C PRO A 156 6.70 11.54 17.56
N SER A 157 6.47 11.47 16.26
CA SER A 157 7.31 12.14 15.26
C SER A 157 6.57 12.19 13.91
N GLY A 158 7.18 12.80 12.91
CA GLY A 158 6.61 12.82 11.56
C GLY A 158 6.30 11.41 11.02
N ARG A 159 7.15 10.39 11.29
CA ARG A 159 6.94 9.01 10.86
C ARG A 159 5.69 8.36 11.47
N THR A 160 5.24 8.83 12.63
CA THR A 160 4.01 8.36 13.28
C THR A 160 2.82 9.31 13.10
N PHE A 161 2.92 10.30 12.22
CA PHE A 161 1.94 11.39 12.10
C PHE A 161 1.77 12.17 13.43
N SER A 162 2.85 12.27 14.22
CA SER A 162 2.87 12.85 15.59
C SER A 162 1.93 12.13 16.57
N ARG A 163 1.57 10.86 16.30
CA ARG A 163 0.78 10.02 17.21
C ARG A 163 1.68 9.31 18.22
N ASP A 164 1.12 9.00 19.39
CA ASP A 164 1.79 8.24 20.45
C ASP A 164 2.05 6.77 20.05
N GLU A 165 1.31 6.28 19.07
CA GLU A 165 1.54 4.94 18.50
C GLU A 165 1.09 4.85 17.05
N LEU A 166 1.82 4.03 16.28
CA LEU A 166 1.50 3.68 14.90
C LEU A 166 1.99 2.26 14.61
N TRP A 167 1.19 1.48 13.93
CA TRP A 167 1.58 0.17 13.41
C TRP A 167 2.79 0.32 12.47
N VAL A 168 3.86 -0.48 12.69
CA VAL A 168 5.13 -0.28 11.96
C VAL A 168 4.97 -0.29 10.45
N TYR A 169 4.09 -1.13 9.91
CA TYR A 169 3.81 -1.14 8.47
C TYR A 169 3.23 0.19 7.99
N CYS A 170 2.37 0.85 8.78
CA CYS A 170 1.73 2.10 8.39
C CYS A 170 2.69 3.31 8.34
N ALA A 171 3.91 3.18 8.88
CA ALA A 171 4.91 4.24 8.79
C ALA A 171 5.35 4.55 7.33
N HIS A 172 5.17 3.60 6.38
CA HIS A 172 5.43 3.91 4.97
C HIS A 172 4.45 4.95 4.42
N CYS A 173 3.24 5.04 4.95
CA CYS A 173 2.26 6.04 4.54
C CYS A 173 2.77 7.45 4.87
N SER A 174 3.24 7.69 6.11
CA SER A 174 3.81 8.99 6.48
C SER A 174 5.10 9.27 5.73
N VAL A 175 6.04 8.32 5.72
CA VAL A 175 7.39 8.54 5.18
C VAL A 175 7.38 8.65 3.66
N ASN A 176 6.82 7.66 2.95
CA ASN A 176 6.93 7.59 1.50
C ASN A 176 5.85 8.39 0.76
N ASN A 177 4.68 8.61 1.37
CA ASN A 177 3.57 9.26 0.70
C ASN A 177 3.38 10.73 1.10
N GLU A 178 3.88 11.14 2.27
CA GLU A 178 3.76 12.52 2.74
C GLU A 178 5.11 13.20 2.96
N ILE A 179 6.00 12.67 3.81
CA ILE A 179 7.26 13.33 4.19
C ILE A 179 8.18 13.48 2.98
N GLN A 180 8.54 12.38 2.33
CA GLN A 180 9.50 12.40 1.23
C GLN A 180 9.02 13.19 0.01
N PRO A 181 7.75 13.12 -0.43
CA PRO A 181 7.25 14.01 -1.48
C PRO A 181 7.47 15.49 -1.17
N VAL A 182 7.20 15.94 0.06
CA VAL A 182 7.44 17.32 0.47
C VAL A 182 8.94 17.68 0.42
N GLU A 183 9.80 16.78 0.88
CA GLU A 183 11.27 16.96 0.79
C GLU A 183 11.81 16.98 -0.64
N TRP A 184 11.14 16.31 -1.57
CA TRP A 184 11.47 16.38 -3.00
C TRP A 184 10.91 17.62 -3.69
N GLY A 185 10.20 18.51 -2.96
CA GLY A 185 9.56 19.70 -3.50
C GLY A 185 8.20 19.43 -4.15
N GLU A 186 7.58 18.29 -3.85
CA GLU A 186 6.28 17.87 -4.34
C GLU A 186 5.21 17.95 -3.24
N ALA A 187 3.95 18.05 -3.63
CA ALA A 187 2.85 17.90 -2.66
C ALA A 187 2.81 16.45 -2.12
N PRO A 188 2.28 16.24 -0.90
CA PRO A 188 1.94 14.90 -0.44
C PRO A 188 1.12 14.13 -1.46
N THR A 189 1.27 12.81 -1.52
CA THR A 189 0.46 11.96 -2.43
C THR A 189 -1.02 12.14 -2.18
N SER A 190 -1.38 12.11 -0.91
CA SER A 190 -2.67 12.41 -0.29
C SER A 190 -2.40 12.73 1.18
N ILE A 191 -3.37 13.23 1.89
CA ILE A 191 -3.29 13.36 3.34
C ILE A 191 -3.92 12.11 3.94
N GLU A 192 -3.11 11.29 4.60
CA GLU A 192 -3.45 9.92 4.98
C GLU A 192 -3.77 9.78 6.48
N TYR A 193 -4.81 9.06 6.79
CA TYR A 193 -5.26 8.74 8.15
C TYR A 193 -5.35 7.23 8.30
N PRO A 194 -4.24 6.55 8.62
CA PRO A 194 -4.25 5.11 8.87
C PRO A 194 -5.16 4.76 10.05
N PRO A 195 -5.79 3.56 10.03
CA PRO A 195 -6.66 3.11 11.11
C PRO A 195 -5.89 2.94 12.42
N MET A 196 -6.56 3.23 13.55
CA MET A 196 -6.02 3.01 14.90
C MET A 196 -6.48 1.66 15.47
N ARG A 197 -7.54 1.07 14.91
CA ARG A 197 -8.14 -0.17 15.40
C ARG A 197 -8.61 -1.04 14.23
N ALA A 198 -8.77 -2.33 14.52
CA ALA A 198 -9.40 -3.24 13.57
C ALA A 198 -10.80 -2.77 13.19
N GLY A 199 -11.15 -2.86 11.91
CA GLY A 199 -12.44 -2.44 11.38
C GLY A 199 -12.56 -0.95 11.04
N GLU A 200 -11.62 -0.10 11.43
CA GLU A 200 -11.58 1.29 11.00
C GLU A 200 -11.05 1.40 9.57
N PRO A 201 -11.61 2.29 8.74
CA PRO A 201 -11.08 2.52 7.41
C PRO A 201 -9.75 3.30 7.46
N CYS A 202 -8.91 3.09 6.48
CA CYS A 202 -7.87 4.04 6.13
C CYS A 202 -8.48 5.13 5.26
N VAL A 203 -8.23 6.41 5.57
CA VAL A 203 -8.83 7.54 4.86
C VAL A 203 -7.74 8.35 4.18
N HIS A 204 -7.94 8.68 2.91
CA HIS A 204 -7.05 9.53 2.13
C HIS A 204 -7.82 10.72 1.58
N HIS A 205 -7.33 11.93 1.84
CA HIS A 205 -7.85 13.16 1.28
C HIS A 205 -6.97 13.64 0.13
N VAL A 206 -7.55 13.81 -1.02
CA VAL A 206 -6.91 14.36 -2.23
C VAL A 206 -7.49 15.75 -2.48
N TYR A 207 -6.82 16.78 -2.03
CA TYR A 207 -7.27 18.15 -2.19
C TYR A 207 -7.27 18.59 -3.65
N LYS A 208 -8.33 19.30 -4.09
CA LYS A 208 -8.47 19.80 -5.46
C LYS A 208 -7.40 20.86 -5.75
N ASP A 209 -7.20 21.76 -4.80
CA ASP A 209 -6.10 22.69 -4.78
C ASP A 209 -5.09 22.26 -3.69
N VAL A 210 -3.85 21.99 -4.06
CA VAL A 210 -2.81 21.60 -3.11
C VAL A 210 -2.45 22.74 -2.15
N ALA A 211 -2.69 24.00 -2.51
CA ALA A 211 -2.52 25.14 -1.63
C ALA A 211 -3.58 25.21 -0.51
N ALA A 212 -4.70 24.51 -0.68
CA ALA A 212 -5.76 24.42 0.32
C ALA A 212 -5.52 23.27 1.35
N ILE A 213 -4.41 22.52 1.23
CA ILE A 213 -4.06 21.52 2.24
C ILE A 213 -3.81 22.24 3.56
N PRO A 214 -4.51 21.87 4.66
CA PRO A 214 -4.37 22.54 5.95
C PRO A 214 -2.94 22.46 6.50
N ALA A 215 -2.50 23.51 7.21
CA ALA A 215 -1.15 23.58 7.77
C ALA A 215 -0.87 22.43 8.76
N ASP A 216 -1.86 22.03 9.56
CA ASP A 216 -1.77 20.92 10.52
C ASP A 216 -1.48 19.57 9.86
N ALA A 217 -1.90 19.38 8.59
CA ALA A 217 -1.55 18.21 7.82
C ALA A 217 -0.04 18.11 7.52
N TYR A 218 0.64 19.24 7.40
CA TYR A 218 2.10 19.27 7.29
C TYR A 218 2.78 19.20 8.65
N GLU A 219 2.26 19.92 9.65
CA GLU A 219 2.82 19.96 11.01
C GLU A 219 2.88 18.56 11.64
N ARG A 220 1.85 17.73 11.46
CA ARG A 220 1.80 16.36 12.01
C ARG A 220 2.89 15.45 11.44
N ILE A 221 3.47 15.77 10.30
CA ILE A 221 4.59 15.06 9.68
C ILE A 221 5.92 15.82 9.82
N GLY A 222 5.97 16.88 10.64
CA GLY A 222 7.16 17.70 10.88
C GLY A 222 7.59 18.51 9.65
N LYS A 223 6.65 18.92 8.80
CA LYS A 223 6.91 19.70 7.58
C LYS A 223 6.15 21.03 7.58
N GLN A 224 6.48 21.88 6.61
CA GLN A 224 5.77 23.13 6.31
C GLN A 224 5.14 23.03 4.91
N PRO A 225 4.06 23.77 4.65
CA PRO A 225 3.49 23.89 3.31
C PRO A 225 4.54 24.34 2.29
N LEU A 226 4.41 23.84 1.04
CA LEU A 226 5.30 24.24 -0.05
C LEU A 226 5.12 25.73 -0.38
N GLY A 227 6.20 26.48 -0.43
CA GLY A 227 6.18 27.89 -0.86
C GLY A 227 5.92 28.91 0.26
N THR A 228 6.01 28.52 1.53
CA THR A 228 6.03 29.45 2.69
C THR A 228 7.45 29.84 3.06
#